data_0145d8069ff0a7c323f21d48a86aeff2
#
_entry.id   0145d8069ff0a7c323f21d48a86aeff2
#
_cell.length_a   1.000
_cell.length_b   1.000
_cell.length_c   1.000
_cell.angle_alpha   90.00
_cell.angle_beta   90.00
_cell.angle_gamma   90.00
#
_symmetry.space_group_name_H-M   'P 1'
#
loop_
_entity.id
_entity.type
_entity.pdbx_description
1 polymer ?
#
loop_
_entity_poly.entity_id
_entity_poly.type
_entity_poly.pdbx_seq_one_letter_code
_entity_poly.pdbx_strand_id
1 'polypeptide(L)'
;PQYIRQLNKLQNEDWITERQPNGRARMLSLAWCDEDKTRYVFVDGSGVKALDYKREELLKRIQSNQISIIEDHGLPMVERAVERALKEGFGRLRDESDQDSVTGLKNRRAFHRDLNHLLNSSSDTGHRHQLICMDVDKFTLINDVCGMEGGDHFLARLAGICSSLISHPGAVSRTGDNEFSILLEQCSLERGYAIAESLRIAIENFRFEWGEHQISVTVSIGITELYSGSGHADEVNHAAHSACAEAKREGRNRCCCYQQEGEVYAQKKRLAQSVPLIEKALEQNRLELHGQLIRPIFQDEGLSTHHEILLRRLDDEDIPSTPYEFILAAEQYERMRAVDRWVVQRFFTWARTTLKDKSIADLGAFSINLSGQSMSDETLIPFLRELIVNSPIPPEMLAFEITETAMVSQLDQARRLMEQIKALGCQFYLDDFGSGYASYSYLKEFPVDVVKIDGIFVKDVDTDLASRAMVKSITEVAHHMNKQVIAEYVESEAILNVLGELEVDYAQGYCIGYPTALNKLFLN
;
A
#
# COMPACT_ATOMS: atom_id res chain seq x y z
N PRO A 1 27.57 26.36 -34.58
CA PRO A 1 26.45 27.32 -34.64
C PRO A 1 26.31 28.16 -33.36
N GLN A 2 26.54 27.61 -32.17
CA GLN A 2 26.35 28.27 -30.87
C GLN A 2 27.38 29.37 -30.64
N TYR A 3 28.67 29.13 -30.85
CA TYR A 3 29.76 30.08 -30.67
C TYR A 3 29.71 31.27 -31.65
N ILE A 4 29.17 31.06 -32.86
CA ILE A 4 28.97 32.15 -33.84
C ILE A 4 27.85 33.08 -33.35
N ARG A 5 26.79 32.56 -32.72
CA ARG A 5 25.73 33.37 -32.15
C ARG A 5 26.22 34.21 -30.96
N GLN A 6 27.05 33.61 -30.10
CA GLN A 6 27.65 34.32 -28.97
C GLN A 6 28.57 35.45 -29.45
N LEU A 7 29.44 35.19 -30.45
CA LEU A 7 30.32 36.20 -31.01
C LEU A 7 29.57 37.37 -31.67
N ASN A 8 28.44 37.08 -32.35
CA ASN A 8 27.61 38.10 -32.99
C ASN A 8 26.87 39.00 -31.99
N LYS A 9 26.67 38.56 -30.77
CA LYS A 9 26.04 39.31 -29.69
C LYS A 9 26.97 40.24 -28.93
N LEU A 10 28.33 40.07 -29.09
CA LEU A 10 29.30 40.90 -28.41
C LEU A 10 29.12 42.37 -28.79
N GLN A 11 29.10 43.22 -27.77
CA GLN A 11 29.02 44.67 -27.85
C GLN A 11 30.21 45.30 -27.12
N ASN A 12 30.48 46.60 -27.39
CA ASN A 12 31.48 47.34 -26.63
C ASN A 12 31.18 47.29 -25.15
N GLU A 13 32.21 47.16 -24.33
CA GLU A 13 32.18 46.98 -22.88
C GLU A 13 31.86 45.55 -22.39
N ASP A 14 31.54 44.60 -23.28
CA ASP A 14 31.44 43.21 -22.90
C ASP A 14 32.77 42.63 -22.46
N TRP A 15 32.72 41.72 -21.49
CA TRP A 15 33.90 41.12 -20.90
C TRP A 15 34.13 39.68 -21.40
N ILE A 16 35.43 39.35 -21.58
CA ILE A 16 35.90 38.02 -21.86
C ILE A 16 36.93 37.58 -20.80
N THR A 17 37.03 36.28 -20.59
CA THR A 17 38.12 35.69 -19.81
C THR A 17 39.06 34.94 -20.74
N GLU A 18 40.36 35.32 -20.74
CA GLU A 18 41.42 34.62 -21.46
C GLU A 18 42.21 33.74 -20.51
N ARG A 19 42.40 32.46 -20.84
CA ARG A 19 43.32 31.55 -20.13
C ARG A 19 44.73 31.71 -20.70
N GLN A 20 45.65 32.17 -19.88
CA GLN A 20 47.06 32.27 -20.22
C GLN A 20 47.79 30.90 -20.13
N PRO A 21 48.93 30.70 -20.81
CA PRO A 21 49.72 29.48 -20.79
C PRO A 21 50.19 29.06 -19.39
N ASN A 22 50.26 30.00 -18.44
CA ASN A 22 50.63 29.78 -17.04
C ASN A 22 49.43 29.33 -16.16
N GLY A 23 48.27 29.07 -16.76
CA GLY A 23 47.04 28.64 -16.06
C GLY A 23 46.23 29.76 -15.41
N ARG A 24 46.72 31.02 -15.42
CA ARG A 24 45.97 32.16 -14.88
C ARG A 24 44.91 32.64 -15.86
N ALA A 25 43.79 33.06 -15.35
CA ALA A 25 42.72 33.69 -16.10
C ALA A 25 42.93 35.22 -16.09
N ARG A 26 42.86 35.87 -17.25
CA ARG A 26 42.90 37.31 -17.41
C ARG A 26 41.57 37.82 -17.93
N MET A 27 41.01 38.82 -17.30
CA MET A 27 39.74 39.43 -17.72
C MET A 27 40.05 40.66 -18.59
N LEU A 28 39.34 40.78 -19.71
CA LEU A 28 39.50 41.84 -20.70
C LEU A 28 38.14 42.33 -21.16
N SER A 29 37.97 43.63 -21.37
CA SER A 29 36.74 44.19 -21.94
C SER A 29 36.89 44.50 -23.41
N LEU A 30 35.84 44.35 -24.20
CA LEU A 30 35.80 44.73 -25.60
C LEU A 30 35.73 46.26 -25.68
N ALA A 31 36.84 46.88 -26.11
CA ALA A 31 36.93 48.34 -26.27
C ALA A 31 36.45 48.83 -27.64
N TRP A 32 36.62 48.01 -28.67
CA TRP A 32 36.22 48.38 -30.02
C TRP A 32 36.01 47.12 -30.91
N CYS A 33 35.02 47.18 -31.78
CA CYS A 33 34.87 46.27 -32.91
C CYS A 33 34.44 47.07 -34.14
N ASP A 34 34.86 46.65 -35.36
CA ASP A 34 34.40 47.23 -36.59
C ASP A 34 32.92 46.97 -36.90
N GLU A 35 32.31 47.78 -37.77
CA GLU A 35 30.87 47.68 -38.09
C GLU A 35 30.50 46.32 -38.66
N ASP A 36 31.39 45.69 -39.41
CA ASP A 36 31.16 44.33 -39.97
C ASP A 36 31.53 43.20 -39.02
N LYS A 37 31.92 43.49 -37.78
CA LYS A 37 32.36 42.53 -36.76
C LYS A 37 33.42 41.54 -37.25
N THR A 38 34.41 42.07 -38.01
CA THR A 38 35.53 41.28 -38.52
C THR A 38 36.79 41.39 -37.66
N ARG A 39 36.89 42.43 -36.79
CA ARG A 39 38.01 42.65 -35.88
C ARG A 39 37.55 43.12 -34.51
N TYR A 40 38.20 42.64 -33.47
CA TYR A 40 37.85 42.87 -32.05
C TYR A 40 39.10 43.28 -31.27
N VAL A 41 39.04 44.41 -30.58
CA VAL A 41 40.14 44.95 -29.76
C VAL A 41 39.70 44.93 -28.29
N PHE A 42 40.47 44.22 -27.46
CA PHE A 42 40.21 44.09 -26.03
C PHE A 42 41.25 44.84 -25.22
N VAL A 43 40.81 45.46 -24.13
CA VAL A 43 41.64 46.20 -23.17
C VAL A 43 41.62 45.54 -21.81
N ASP A 44 42.64 45.77 -21.00
CA ASP A 44 42.65 45.34 -19.60
C ASP A 44 41.92 46.36 -18.69
N GLY A 45 41.85 46.06 -17.39
CA GLY A 45 41.15 46.92 -16.41
C GLY A 45 41.73 48.33 -16.25
N SER A 46 42.89 48.63 -16.83
CA SER A 46 43.50 49.98 -16.90
C SER A 46 43.26 50.68 -18.22
N GLY A 47 42.51 50.08 -19.15
CA GLY A 47 42.22 50.63 -20.48
C GLY A 47 43.35 50.44 -21.50
N VAL A 48 44.40 49.70 -21.19
CA VAL A 48 45.52 49.42 -22.08
C VAL A 48 45.15 48.26 -23.01
N LYS A 49 45.41 48.43 -24.32
CA LYS A 49 45.22 47.44 -25.36
C LYS A 49 45.96 46.16 -25.00
N ALA A 50 45.20 45.06 -24.83
CA ALA A 50 45.74 43.78 -24.44
C ALA A 50 45.73 42.76 -25.58
N LEU A 51 44.63 42.69 -26.36
CA LEU A 51 44.44 41.74 -27.45
C LEU A 51 43.81 42.43 -28.68
N ASP A 52 44.11 41.87 -29.83
CA ASP A 52 43.59 42.35 -31.14
C ASP A 52 43.40 41.11 -32.02
N TYR A 53 42.17 40.72 -32.22
CA TYR A 53 41.84 39.49 -32.92
C TYR A 53 40.98 39.73 -34.15
N LYS A 54 41.28 39.01 -35.23
CA LYS A 54 40.34 38.83 -36.33
C LYS A 54 39.24 37.84 -35.90
N ARG A 55 38.06 37.97 -36.48
CA ARG A 55 36.90 37.15 -36.21
C ARG A 55 37.19 35.64 -36.17
N GLU A 56 37.93 35.16 -37.18
CA GLU A 56 38.24 33.72 -37.28
C GLU A 56 39.16 33.23 -36.15
N GLU A 57 40.10 34.06 -35.74
CA GLU A 57 41.02 33.74 -34.66
C GLU A 57 40.33 33.75 -33.31
N LEU A 58 39.47 34.74 -33.05
CA LEU A 58 38.67 34.82 -31.84
C LEU A 58 37.73 33.63 -31.74
N LEU A 59 37.08 33.23 -32.86
CA LEU A 59 36.20 32.08 -32.91
C LEU A 59 36.93 30.77 -32.55
N LYS A 60 38.14 30.56 -33.10
CA LYS A 60 38.96 29.38 -32.78
C LYS A 60 39.33 29.30 -31.30
N ARG A 61 39.66 30.45 -30.68
CA ARG A 61 40.02 30.53 -29.26
C ARG A 61 38.83 30.31 -28.34
N ILE A 62 37.63 30.73 -28.75
CA ILE A 62 36.38 30.42 -28.02
C ILE A 62 36.07 28.94 -28.14
N GLN A 63 36.21 28.36 -29.32
CA GLN A 63 35.96 26.89 -29.51
C GLN A 63 36.95 26.02 -28.74
N SER A 64 38.20 26.46 -28.56
CA SER A 64 39.22 25.76 -27.78
C SER A 64 39.17 26.04 -26.28
N ASN A 65 38.15 26.73 -25.80
CA ASN A 65 38.00 27.12 -24.39
C ASN A 65 39.15 27.98 -23.83
N GLN A 66 39.94 28.61 -24.71
CA GLN A 66 40.97 29.56 -24.33
C GLN A 66 40.39 30.93 -23.99
N ILE A 67 39.27 31.29 -24.62
CA ILE A 67 38.51 32.52 -24.36
C ILE A 67 37.07 32.11 -24.05
N SER A 68 36.51 32.66 -22.98
CA SER A 68 35.11 32.53 -22.60
C SER A 68 34.45 33.90 -22.55
N ILE A 69 33.29 34.06 -23.19
CA ILE A 69 32.51 35.31 -23.18
C ILE A 69 31.69 35.32 -21.89
N ILE A 70 31.68 36.45 -21.21
CA ILE A 70 30.89 36.66 -20.00
C ILE A 70 29.56 37.31 -20.41
N GLU A 71 28.47 36.57 -20.36
CA GLU A 71 27.14 36.96 -20.90
C GLU A 71 26.36 37.93 -19.98
N ASP A 72 26.96 38.56 -18.98
CA ASP A 72 26.26 39.45 -18.04
C ASP A 72 26.53 40.92 -18.31
N HIS A 73 25.52 41.61 -18.79
CA HIS A 73 25.56 43.02 -19.14
C HIS A 73 25.29 43.91 -17.92
N GLY A 74 26.27 44.67 -17.48
CA GLY A 74 26.05 45.95 -16.81
C GLY A 74 26.36 46.07 -15.31
N LEU A 75 26.89 45.05 -14.59
CA LEU A 75 27.29 45.22 -13.20
C LEU A 75 28.80 45.19 -12.95
N PRO A 76 29.37 46.10 -12.12
CA PRO A 76 30.77 46.07 -11.73
C PRO A 76 31.19 44.75 -11.07
N MET A 77 32.49 44.38 -11.26
CA MET A 77 33.02 43.07 -10.76
C MET A 77 32.82 42.86 -9.27
N VAL A 78 32.86 43.91 -8.46
CA VAL A 78 32.65 43.89 -7.02
C VAL A 78 31.18 43.56 -6.68
N GLU A 79 30.24 44.16 -7.41
CA GLU A 79 28.81 43.89 -7.21
C GLU A 79 28.44 42.46 -7.59
N ARG A 80 29.04 41.92 -8.66
CA ARG A 80 28.87 40.50 -9.04
C ARG A 80 29.45 39.52 -8.01
N ALA A 81 30.62 39.84 -7.45
CA ALA A 81 31.22 39.05 -6.39
C ALA A 81 30.36 39.09 -5.11
N VAL A 82 29.81 40.25 -4.78
CA VAL A 82 28.88 40.45 -3.66
C VAL A 82 27.55 39.73 -3.94
N GLU A 83 27.00 39.83 -5.14
CA GLU A 83 25.75 39.14 -5.49
C GLU A 83 25.91 37.60 -5.49
N ARG A 84 27.07 37.09 -5.97
CA ARG A 84 27.38 35.64 -5.88
C ARG A 84 27.57 35.19 -4.43
N ALA A 85 28.32 35.97 -3.64
CA ALA A 85 28.51 35.68 -2.21
C ALA A 85 27.18 35.77 -1.44
N LEU A 86 26.31 36.72 -1.78
CA LEU A 86 24.96 36.80 -1.23
C LEU A 86 24.10 35.62 -1.69
N LYS A 87 24.10 35.26 -2.97
CA LYS A 87 23.37 34.06 -3.45
C LYS A 87 23.86 32.76 -2.80
N GLU A 88 25.17 32.58 -2.68
CA GLU A 88 25.78 31.43 -2.00
C GLU A 88 25.52 31.46 -0.48
N GLY A 89 25.63 32.64 0.15
CA GLY A 89 25.33 32.86 1.57
C GLY A 89 23.84 32.69 1.87
N PHE A 90 22.97 33.27 1.04
CA PHE A 90 21.51 33.06 1.16
C PHE A 90 21.10 31.63 0.82
N GLY A 91 21.79 30.95 -0.12
CA GLY A 91 21.60 29.53 -0.39
C GLY A 91 21.90 28.68 0.83
N ARG A 92 23.07 28.85 1.46
CA ARG A 92 23.46 28.12 2.69
C ARG A 92 22.55 28.43 3.87
N LEU A 93 22.23 29.72 4.11
CA LEU A 93 21.29 30.14 5.15
C LEU A 93 19.87 29.60 4.90
N ARG A 94 19.48 29.43 3.63
CA ARG A 94 18.20 28.86 3.25
C ARG A 94 18.20 27.34 3.48
N ASP A 95 19.28 26.65 3.10
CA ASP A 95 19.42 25.21 3.32
C ASP A 95 19.46 24.89 4.82
N GLU A 96 20.19 25.66 5.63
CA GLU A 96 20.20 25.54 7.10
C GLU A 96 18.83 25.91 7.72
N SER A 97 18.09 26.86 7.12
CA SER A 97 16.75 27.25 7.57
C SER A 97 15.64 26.29 7.13
N ASP A 98 15.91 25.40 6.18
CA ASP A 98 14.94 24.45 5.62
C ASP A 98 15.06 23.04 6.21
N GLN A 99 16.06 22.78 7.06
CA GLN A 99 16.28 21.50 7.72
C GLN A 99 15.81 21.50 9.18
N ASP A 100 15.43 20.33 9.67
CA ASP A 100 15.18 20.05 11.07
C ASP A 100 16.51 19.72 11.77
N SER A 101 16.82 20.41 12.86
CA SER A 101 18.13 20.31 13.54
C SER A 101 18.39 18.96 14.20
N VAL A 102 17.35 18.17 14.50
CA VAL A 102 17.46 16.85 15.15
C VAL A 102 17.65 15.75 14.13
N THR A 103 16.85 15.77 13.07
CA THR A 103 16.78 14.67 12.10
C THR A 103 17.57 14.92 10.81
N GLY A 104 17.92 16.17 10.51
CA GLY A 104 18.53 16.58 9.24
C GLY A 104 17.60 16.51 8.04
N LEU A 105 16.35 16.09 8.23
CA LEU A 105 15.31 16.10 7.20
C LEU A 105 14.83 17.52 6.90
N LYS A 106 14.05 17.70 5.83
CA LYS A 106 13.32 18.94 5.62
C LYS A 106 12.40 19.24 6.81
N ASN A 107 12.35 20.50 7.22
CA ASN A 107 11.43 20.94 8.26
C ASN A 107 10.03 21.24 7.71
N ARG A 108 9.08 21.56 8.59
CA ARG A 108 7.70 21.89 8.25
C ARG A 108 7.58 23.00 7.20
N ARG A 109 8.45 24.02 7.26
CA ARG A 109 8.42 25.15 6.32
C ARG A 109 8.82 24.71 4.91
N ALA A 110 9.87 23.91 4.79
CA ALA A 110 10.32 23.35 3.52
C ALA A 110 9.26 22.40 2.93
N PHE A 111 8.66 21.56 3.75
CA PHE A 111 7.56 20.68 3.36
C PHE A 111 6.36 21.45 2.77
N HIS A 112 5.87 22.49 3.46
CA HIS A 112 4.74 23.28 2.96
C HIS A 112 5.04 23.96 1.62
N ARG A 113 6.26 24.41 1.41
CA ARG A 113 6.69 24.98 0.13
C ARG A 113 6.66 23.94 -0.98
N ASP A 114 7.19 22.75 -0.72
CA ASP A 114 7.27 21.67 -1.70
C ASP A 114 5.87 21.14 -2.04
N LEU A 115 4.99 21.01 -1.04
CA LEU A 115 3.59 20.65 -1.24
C LEU A 115 2.86 21.67 -2.12
N ASN A 116 3.02 22.97 -1.85
CA ASN A 116 2.42 24.02 -2.68
C ASN A 116 2.97 24.00 -4.11
N HIS A 117 4.27 23.76 -4.28
CA HIS A 117 4.89 23.64 -5.60
C HIS A 117 4.31 22.45 -6.38
N LEU A 118 4.15 21.32 -5.72
CA LEU A 118 3.59 20.11 -6.33
C LEU A 118 2.13 20.31 -6.75
N LEU A 119 1.29 20.90 -5.90
CA LEU A 119 -0.11 21.19 -6.22
C LEU A 119 -0.24 22.14 -7.41
N ASN A 120 0.60 23.17 -7.49
CA ASN A 120 0.58 24.11 -8.60
C ASN A 120 1.10 23.50 -9.92
N SER A 121 2.07 22.58 -9.86
CA SER A 121 2.63 21.91 -11.04
C SER A 121 1.74 20.77 -11.56
N SER A 122 0.91 20.19 -10.72
CA SER A 122 0.01 19.07 -11.06
C SER A 122 -1.16 19.51 -11.94
N SER A 123 -1.44 20.82 -12.02
CA SER A 123 -2.58 21.36 -12.79
C SER A 123 -2.51 21.05 -14.29
N ASP A 124 -1.32 20.81 -14.84
CA ASP A 124 -1.09 20.67 -16.30
C ASP A 124 -0.87 19.21 -16.77
N THR A 125 -0.60 18.26 -15.88
CA THR A 125 -0.06 16.95 -16.28
C THR A 125 -0.98 15.76 -16.04
N GLY A 126 -2.07 15.92 -15.27
CA GLY A 126 -2.99 14.82 -14.92
C GLY A 126 -2.37 13.72 -14.06
N HIS A 127 -1.15 13.93 -13.55
CA HIS A 127 -0.47 12.96 -12.68
C HIS A 127 -1.07 12.95 -11.27
N ARG A 128 -1.09 11.77 -10.66
CA ARG A 128 -1.47 11.58 -9.26
C ARG A 128 -0.21 11.49 -8.40
N HIS A 129 -0.28 12.05 -7.22
CA HIS A 129 0.79 12.04 -6.23
C HIS A 129 0.21 11.59 -4.89
N GLN A 130 1.05 11.24 -3.91
CA GLN A 130 0.58 10.83 -2.59
C GLN A 130 1.23 11.69 -1.51
N LEU A 131 0.45 12.10 -0.52
CA LEU A 131 0.93 12.63 0.74
C LEU A 131 0.70 11.60 1.83
N ILE A 132 1.77 11.24 2.53
CA ILE A 132 1.74 10.37 3.69
C ILE A 132 2.06 11.21 4.92
N CYS A 133 1.21 11.14 5.95
CA CYS A 133 1.43 11.68 7.28
C CYS A 133 1.64 10.52 8.25
N MET A 134 2.77 10.49 8.94
CA MET A 134 3.14 9.45 9.88
C MET A 134 3.39 10.05 11.26
N ASP A 135 2.82 9.45 12.29
CA ASP A 135 2.98 9.86 13.69
C ASP A 135 3.47 8.68 14.53
N VAL A 136 4.46 8.92 15.37
CA VAL A 136 5.04 7.90 16.27
C VAL A 136 4.10 7.66 17.44
N ASP A 137 3.58 6.44 17.54
CA ASP A 137 2.66 6.06 18.61
C ASP A 137 3.36 6.08 19.97
N LYS A 138 2.72 6.76 20.95
CA LYS A 138 3.20 6.82 22.34
C LYS A 138 4.64 7.34 22.48
N PHE A 139 5.07 8.28 21.64
CA PHE A 139 6.45 8.85 21.69
C PHE A 139 6.83 9.40 23.06
N THR A 140 5.86 9.89 23.84
CA THR A 140 6.08 10.34 25.22
C THR A 140 6.73 9.26 26.08
N LEU A 141 6.42 7.97 25.86
CA LEU A 141 7.03 6.87 26.59
C LEU A 141 8.56 6.81 26.37
N ILE A 142 9.02 7.12 25.16
CA ILE A 142 10.48 7.17 24.86
C ILE A 142 11.12 8.30 25.66
N ASN A 143 10.50 9.49 25.68
CA ASN A 143 11.00 10.63 26.42
C ASN A 143 10.98 10.38 27.94
N ASP A 144 9.98 9.67 28.43
CA ASP A 144 9.85 9.33 29.86
C ASP A 144 10.92 8.34 30.30
N VAL A 145 11.31 7.39 29.43
CA VAL A 145 12.31 6.34 29.74
C VAL A 145 13.73 6.79 29.43
N CYS A 146 13.97 7.45 28.29
CA CYS A 146 15.30 7.77 27.77
C CYS A 146 15.68 9.25 27.93
N GLY A 147 14.78 10.10 28.43
CA GLY A 147 14.96 11.54 28.46
C GLY A 147 14.83 12.19 27.08
N MET A 148 14.88 13.52 27.03
CA MET A 148 14.77 14.29 25.78
C MET A 148 15.87 13.96 24.77
N GLU A 149 17.12 13.77 25.26
CA GLU A 149 18.26 13.41 24.41
C GLU A 149 18.07 12.04 23.75
N GLY A 150 17.54 11.04 24.49
CA GLY A 150 17.18 9.75 23.95
C GLY A 150 16.07 9.83 22.91
N GLY A 151 15.07 10.68 23.14
CA GLY A 151 14.00 10.95 22.19
C GLY A 151 14.51 11.56 20.88
N ASP A 152 15.41 12.54 20.96
CA ASP A 152 16.04 13.15 19.78
C ASP A 152 16.87 12.13 18.98
N HIS A 153 17.62 11.29 19.68
CA HIS A 153 18.39 10.21 19.06
C HIS A 153 17.48 9.18 18.36
N PHE A 154 16.36 8.83 18.99
CA PHE A 154 15.36 7.95 18.39
C PHE A 154 14.80 8.57 17.09
N LEU A 155 14.40 9.84 17.11
CA LEU A 155 13.86 10.52 15.91
C LEU A 155 14.90 10.59 14.78
N ALA A 156 16.17 10.83 15.09
CA ALA A 156 17.23 10.80 14.10
C ALA A 156 17.42 9.40 13.46
N ARG A 157 17.32 8.34 14.25
CA ARG A 157 17.36 6.96 13.74
C ARG A 157 16.14 6.63 12.87
N LEU A 158 14.96 7.05 13.31
CA LEU A 158 13.70 6.90 12.55
C LEU A 158 13.78 7.60 11.20
N ALA A 159 14.30 8.84 11.16
CA ALA A 159 14.56 9.58 9.93
C ALA A 159 15.47 8.82 8.96
N GLY A 160 16.49 8.15 9.48
CA GLY A 160 17.37 7.27 8.69
C GLY A 160 16.63 6.09 8.06
N ILE A 161 15.73 5.44 8.82
CA ILE A 161 14.88 4.34 8.32
C ILE A 161 13.98 4.86 7.19
N CYS A 162 13.26 5.96 7.42
CA CYS A 162 12.39 6.56 6.40
C CYS A 162 13.15 6.90 5.13
N SER A 163 14.33 7.53 5.25
CA SER A 163 15.15 7.93 4.10
C SER A 163 15.72 6.74 3.33
N SER A 164 15.96 5.61 3.98
CA SER A 164 16.49 4.40 3.32
C SER A 164 15.44 3.67 2.49
N LEU A 165 14.18 3.73 2.89
CA LEU A 165 13.05 3.07 2.20
C LEU A 165 12.47 3.91 1.07
N ILE A 166 12.70 5.23 1.10
CA ILE A 166 12.15 6.15 0.11
C ILE A 166 13.24 6.57 -0.87
N SER A 167 13.13 6.12 -2.10
CA SER A 167 14.16 6.26 -3.15
C SER A 167 14.37 7.70 -3.65
N HIS A 168 13.51 8.67 -3.27
CA HIS A 168 13.61 10.07 -3.71
C HIS A 168 14.21 10.94 -2.60
N PRO A 169 15.42 11.52 -2.82
CA PRO A 169 16.00 12.44 -1.87
C PRO A 169 15.09 13.65 -1.62
N GLY A 170 14.82 13.96 -0.36
CA GLY A 170 14.01 15.12 0.02
C GLY A 170 12.50 14.91 0.00
N ALA A 171 12.03 13.68 -0.21
CA ALA A 171 10.62 13.34 -0.09
C ALA A 171 10.13 13.32 1.37
N VAL A 172 11.02 13.08 2.34
CA VAL A 172 10.71 12.96 3.77
C VAL A 172 10.98 14.27 4.49
N SER A 173 10.05 14.68 5.34
CA SER A 173 10.14 15.90 6.15
C SER A 173 9.68 15.60 7.58
N ARG A 174 10.26 16.29 8.59
CA ARG A 174 9.71 16.32 9.94
C ARG A 174 8.82 17.54 10.10
N THR A 175 7.53 17.30 10.31
CA THR A 175 6.50 18.35 10.30
C THR A 175 5.95 18.68 11.68
N GLY A 176 6.27 17.86 12.69
CA GLY A 176 5.89 18.06 14.09
C GLY A 176 6.90 17.42 15.05
N ASP A 177 6.55 17.38 16.34
CA ASP A 177 7.44 16.85 17.38
C ASP A 177 7.76 15.38 17.19
N ASN A 178 6.75 14.59 16.84
CA ASN A 178 6.83 13.15 16.55
C ASN A 178 6.18 12.82 15.19
N GLU A 179 6.01 13.83 14.32
CA GLU A 179 5.33 13.71 13.04
C GLU A 179 6.29 13.84 11.86
N PHE A 180 6.10 12.98 10.87
CA PHE A 180 6.81 12.97 9.61
C PHE A 180 5.82 13.04 8.44
N SER A 181 6.17 13.82 7.42
CA SER A 181 5.38 13.90 6.19
C SER A 181 6.23 13.51 4.99
N ILE A 182 5.62 12.77 4.06
CA ILE A 182 6.31 12.22 2.89
C ILE A 182 5.52 12.59 1.64
N LEU A 183 6.17 13.22 0.67
CA LEU A 183 5.59 13.53 -0.63
C LEU A 183 6.11 12.54 -1.68
N LEU A 184 5.21 11.81 -2.31
CA LEU A 184 5.52 10.85 -3.37
C LEU A 184 4.98 11.38 -4.69
N GLU A 185 5.88 11.80 -5.58
CA GLU A 185 5.53 12.30 -6.90
C GLU A 185 5.22 11.16 -7.86
N GLN A 186 4.21 11.35 -8.74
CA GLN A 186 3.79 10.41 -9.78
C GLN A 186 3.61 8.98 -9.22
N CYS A 187 2.88 8.88 -8.11
CA CYS A 187 2.67 7.66 -7.37
C CYS A 187 1.18 7.32 -7.29
N SER A 188 0.79 6.08 -7.64
CA SER A 188 -0.58 5.62 -7.47
C SER A 188 -0.90 5.39 -5.98
N LEU A 189 -2.19 5.33 -5.64
CA LEU A 189 -2.63 5.10 -4.26
C LEU A 189 -2.12 3.74 -3.74
N GLU A 190 -2.21 2.69 -4.55
CA GLU A 190 -1.77 1.35 -4.20
C GLU A 190 -0.26 1.33 -3.88
N ARG A 191 0.54 1.99 -4.72
CA ARG A 191 1.99 2.10 -4.49
C ARG A 191 2.31 2.95 -3.26
N GLY A 192 1.58 4.04 -3.06
CA GLY A 192 1.70 4.89 -1.86
C GLY A 192 1.37 4.11 -0.59
N TYR A 193 0.30 3.31 -0.63
CA TYR A 193 -0.10 2.43 0.47
C TYR A 193 0.97 1.37 0.76
N ALA A 194 1.50 0.70 -0.27
CA ALA A 194 2.56 -0.31 -0.11
C ALA A 194 3.84 0.28 0.52
N ILE A 195 4.20 1.52 0.15
CA ILE A 195 5.33 2.24 0.76
C ILE A 195 5.05 2.55 2.24
N ALA A 196 3.85 3.05 2.54
CA ALA A 196 3.42 3.35 3.91
C ALA A 196 3.44 2.10 4.79
N GLU A 197 2.94 0.98 4.29
CA GLU A 197 2.93 -0.30 5.01
C GLU A 197 4.36 -0.84 5.22
N SER A 198 5.24 -0.72 4.23
CA SER A 198 6.65 -1.07 4.37
C SER A 198 7.35 -0.24 5.46
N LEU A 199 7.04 1.06 5.55
CA LEU A 199 7.52 1.94 6.62
C LEU A 199 6.99 1.49 7.99
N ARG A 200 5.70 1.22 8.09
CA ARG A 200 5.05 0.75 9.32
C ARG A 200 5.73 -0.52 9.83
N ILE A 201 5.88 -1.53 8.97
CA ILE A 201 6.50 -2.82 9.31
C ILE A 201 7.98 -2.64 9.71
N ALA A 202 8.73 -1.81 8.97
CA ALA A 202 10.13 -1.55 9.29
C ALA A 202 10.31 -0.90 10.66
N ILE A 203 9.40 0.03 11.02
CA ILE A 203 9.43 0.72 12.31
C ILE A 203 8.94 -0.21 13.44
N GLU A 204 7.93 -1.00 13.22
CA GLU A 204 7.45 -2.02 14.18
C GLU A 204 8.56 -3.02 14.55
N ASN A 205 9.37 -3.41 13.57
CA ASN A 205 10.50 -4.31 13.77
C ASN A 205 11.76 -3.62 14.29
N PHE A 206 11.80 -2.29 14.28
CA PHE A 206 12.95 -1.53 14.79
C PHE A 206 13.04 -1.64 16.31
N ARG A 207 14.24 -1.96 16.80
CA ARG A 207 14.58 -2.01 18.23
C ARG A 207 15.54 -0.88 18.53
N PHE A 208 15.06 0.09 19.29
CA PHE A 208 15.87 1.22 19.72
C PHE A 208 16.57 0.86 21.03
N GLU A 209 17.90 0.92 21.04
CA GLU A 209 18.73 0.66 22.21
C GLU A 209 19.26 1.97 22.76
N TRP A 210 19.00 2.22 24.05
CA TRP A 210 19.48 3.40 24.78
C TRP A 210 19.89 3.01 26.19
N GLY A 211 21.21 2.99 26.47
CA GLY A 211 21.75 2.48 27.73
C GLY A 211 21.38 1.01 27.93
N GLU A 212 20.69 0.71 29.03
CA GLU A 212 20.18 -0.64 29.34
C GLU A 212 18.77 -0.91 28.81
N HIS A 213 18.16 0.07 28.15
CA HIS A 213 16.79 -0.03 27.67
C HIS A 213 16.73 -0.41 26.19
N GLN A 214 15.85 -1.37 25.87
CA GLN A 214 15.46 -1.69 24.50
C GLN A 214 13.99 -1.38 24.33
N ILE A 215 13.66 -0.46 23.43
CA ILE A 215 12.29 0.04 23.22
C ILE A 215 11.86 -0.24 21.79
N SER A 216 10.63 -0.71 21.64
CA SER A 216 9.95 -0.80 20.35
C SER A 216 8.74 0.12 20.35
N VAL A 217 8.48 0.75 19.21
CA VAL A 217 7.32 1.62 18.99
C VAL A 217 6.67 1.28 17.67
N THR A 218 5.46 1.72 17.51
CA THR A 218 4.71 1.62 16.26
C THR A 218 4.44 3.02 15.71
N VAL A 219 3.93 3.09 14.50
CA VAL A 219 3.50 4.33 13.86
C VAL A 219 2.09 4.20 13.33
N SER A 220 1.34 5.28 13.41
CA SER A 220 0.05 5.43 12.74
C SER A 220 0.24 6.30 11.50
N ILE A 221 -0.28 5.86 10.36
CA ILE A 221 -0.02 6.48 9.07
C ILE A 221 -1.34 6.86 8.38
N GLY A 222 -1.44 8.11 7.92
CA GLY A 222 -2.51 8.60 7.07
C GLY A 222 -2.02 8.90 5.66
N ILE A 223 -2.78 8.51 4.66
CA ILE A 223 -2.43 8.67 3.24
C ILE A 223 -3.54 9.47 2.56
N THR A 224 -3.18 10.46 1.74
CA THR A 224 -4.13 11.18 0.88
C THR A 224 -3.57 11.35 -0.52
N GLU A 225 -4.45 11.22 -1.50
CA GLU A 225 -4.10 11.41 -2.91
C GLU A 225 -4.10 12.90 -3.27
N LEU A 226 -3.14 13.30 -4.09
CA LEU A 226 -2.96 14.63 -4.64
C LEU A 226 -3.18 14.60 -6.15
N TYR A 227 -4.10 15.41 -6.64
CA TYR A 227 -4.38 15.56 -8.08
C TYR A 227 -4.81 17.00 -8.40
N SER A 228 -4.93 17.30 -9.67
CA SER A 228 -5.49 18.59 -10.11
C SER A 228 -6.91 18.75 -9.57
N GLY A 229 -7.08 19.66 -8.62
CA GLY A 229 -8.37 19.86 -7.93
C GLY A 229 -8.41 19.42 -6.47
N SER A 230 -7.31 18.92 -5.91
CA SER A 230 -7.23 18.53 -4.47
C SER A 230 -7.38 19.71 -3.48
N GLY A 231 -7.57 20.95 -3.95
CA GLY A 231 -7.69 22.12 -3.09
C GLY A 231 -6.35 22.75 -2.70
N HIS A 232 -6.35 23.48 -1.59
CA HIS A 232 -5.16 24.15 -1.06
C HIS A 232 -4.29 23.20 -0.22
N ALA A 233 -3.00 23.51 -0.07
CA ALA A 233 -2.04 22.70 0.69
C ALA A 233 -2.51 22.41 2.12
N ASP A 234 -3.18 23.36 2.76
CA ASP A 234 -3.70 23.18 4.12
C ASP A 234 -4.84 22.15 4.17
N GLU A 235 -5.71 22.11 3.15
CA GLU A 235 -6.82 21.14 3.06
C GLU A 235 -6.28 19.73 2.86
N VAL A 236 -5.31 19.58 1.96
CA VAL A 236 -4.68 18.29 1.69
C VAL A 236 -3.88 17.78 2.89
N ASN A 237 -3.15 18.68 3.56
CA ASN A 237 -2.42 18.34 4.78
C ASN A 237 -3.40 17.92 5.90
N HIS A 238 -4.51 18.65 6.05
CA HIS A 238 -5.57 18.29 7.00
C HIS A 238 -6.17 16.91 6.68
N ALA A 239 -6.36 16.59 5.40
CA ALA A 239 -6.86 15.29 4.97
C ALA A 239 -5.92 14.14 5.40
N ALA A 240 -4.61 14.28 5.17
CA ALA A 240 -3.62 13.28 5.59
C ALA A 240 -3.57 13.12 7.12
N HIS A 241 -3.62 14.23 7.88
CA HIS A 241 -3.69 14.20 9.34
C HIS A 241 -4.99 13.56 9.86
N SER A 242 -6.12 13.79 9.19
CA SER A 242 -7.41 13.17 9.54
C SER A 242 -7.36 11.64 9.36
N ALA A 243 -6.76 11.16 8.28
CA ALA A 243 -6.54 9.73 8.07
C ALA A 243 -5.56 9.13 9.11
N CYS A 244 -4.50 9.87 9.49
CA CYS A 244 -3.59 9.45 10.55
C CYS A 244 -4.30 9.38 11.92
N ALA A 245 -5.17 10.33 12.22
CA ALA A 245 -5.99 10.31 13.43
C ALA A 245 -6.98 9.13 13.43
N GLU A 246 -7.51 8.75 12.27
CA GLU A 246 -8.34 7.54 12.11
C GLU A 246 -7.52 6.29 12.44
N ALA A 247 -6.33 6.15 11.88
CA ALA A 247 -5.42 5.05 12.19
C ALA A 247 -5.17 4.92 13.70
N LYS A 248 -4.99 6.05 14.41
CA LYS A 248 -4.84 6.06 15.88
C LYS A 248 -6.11 5.61 16.61
N ARG A 249 -7.30 6.01 16.14
CA ARG A 249 -8.60 5.64 16.74
C ARG A 249 -8.92 4.16 16.57
N GLU A 250 -8.60 3.61 15.42
CA GLU A 250 -8.84 2.21 15.10
C GLU A 250 -7.86 1.22 15.76
N GLY A 251 -6.96 1.69 16.63
CA GLY A 251 -6.09 0.83 17.42
C GLY A 251 -4.60 1.02 17.18
N ARG A 252 -4.21 2.05 16.41
CA ARG A 252 -2.80 2.39 16.08
C ARG A 252 -2.11 1.33 15.20
N ASN A 253 -0.81 1.52 14.96
CA ASN A 253 0.03 0.59 14.19
C ASN A 253 -0.60 0.16 12.85
N ARG A 254 -1.10 1.13 12.08
CA ARG A 254 -1.78 0.88 10.79
C ARG A 254 -1.72 2.05 9.84
N CYS A 255 -2.04 1.78 8.58
CA CYS A 255 -2.22 2.76 7.54
C CYS A 255 -3.71 2.98 7.26
N CYS A 256 -4.16 4.24 7.17
CA CYS A 256 -5.50 4.62 6.72
C CYS A 256 -5.41 5.60 5.54
N CYS A 257 -6.24 5.40 4.52
CA CYS A 257 -6.38 6.33 3.42
C CYS A 257 -7.46 7.37 3.73
N TYR A 258 -7.17 8.65 3.42
CA TYR A 258 -8.18 9.69 3.52
C TYR A 258 -9.30 9.46 2.51
N GLN A 259 -10.52 9.38 3.00
CA GLN A 259 -11.72 9.43 2.18
C GLN A 259 -12.41 10.77 2.44
N GLN A 260 -12.75 11.51 1.39
CA GLN A 260 -13.48 12.77 1.57
C GLN A 260 -14.75 12.52 2.39
N GLU A 261 -15.04 13.41 3.36
CA GLU A 261 -16.24 13.26 4.21
C GLU A 261 -17.52 13.01 3.40
N GLY A 262 -17.61 13.58 2.21
CA GLY A 262 -18.72 13.35 1.28
C GLY A 262 -18.77 11.90 0.77
N GLU A 263 -17.65 11.25 0.53
CA GLU A 263 -17.60 9.84 0.08
C GLU A 263 -17.88 8.88 1.24
N VAL A 264 -17.29 9.13 2.42
CA VAL A 264 -17.59 8.36 3.63
C VAL A 264 -19.07 8.48 3.99
N TYR A 265 -19.61 9.70 3.93
CA TYR A 265 -21.05 9.91 4.17
C TYR A 265 -21.91 9.27 3.08
N ALA A 266 -21.51 9.39 1.81
CA ALA A 266 -22.22 8.75 0.70
C ALA A 266 -22.13 7.22 0.78
N GLN A 267 -20.98 6.66 1.17
CA GLN A 267 -20.82 5.22 1.40
C GLN A 267 -21.65 4.77 2.61
N LYS A 268 -21.55 5.45 3.75
CA LYS A 268 -22.40 5.15 4.93
C LYS A 268 -23.88 5.26 4.59
N LYS A 269 -24.27 6.28 3.82
CA LYS A 269 -25.66 6.44 3.37
C LYS A 269 -26.09 5.32 2.41
N ARG A 270 -25.24 4.91 1.46
CA ARG A 270 -25.49 3.75 0.59
C ARG A 270 -25.64 2.48 1.39
N LEU A 271 -24.72 2.21 2.33
CA LEU A 271 -24.79 1.03 3.19
C LEU A 271 -26.03 1.06 4.10
N ALA A 272 -26.39 2.22 4.67
CA ALA A 272 -27.63 2.37 5.45
C ALA A 272 -28.88 2.14 4.62
N GLN A 273 -28.90 2.60 3.35
CA GLN A 273 -29.99 2.34 2.41
C GLN A 273 -30.06 0.88 1.97
N SER A 274 -28.97 0.11 2.13
CA SER A 274 -28.93 -1.32 1.82
C SER A 274 -29.54 -2.20 2.93
N VAL A 275 -29.69 -1.69 4.18
CA VAL A 275 -30.27 -2.48 5.28
C VAL A 275 -31.70 -2.99 4.99
N PRO A 276 -32.65 -2.15 4.54
CA PRO A 276 -33.97 -2.65 4.13
C PRO A 276 -33.91 -3.63 2.94
N LEU A 277 -32.86 -3.49 2.10
CA LEU A 277 -32.66 -4.40 0.97
C LEU A 277 -32.15 -5.77 1.42
N ILE A 278 -31.41 -5.85 2.56
CA ILE A 278 -30.99 -7.11 3.17
C ILE A 278 -32.21 -7.89 3.63
N GLU A 279 -33.08 -7.26 4.42
CA GLU A 279 -34.31 -7.90 4.90
C GLU A 279 -35.20 -8.33 3.72
N LYS A 280 -35.38 -7.47 2.75
CA LYS A 280 -36.13 -7.77 1.54
C LYS A 280 -35.51 -8.91 0.72
N ALA A 281 -34.19 -8.98 0.60
CA ALA A 281 -33.51 -10.04 -0.13
C ALA A 281 -33.65 -11.40 0.56
N LEU A 282 -33.59 -11.41 1.90
CA LEU A 282 -33.81 -12.62 2.71
C LEU A 282 -35.26 -13.13 2.59
N GLU A 283 -36.26 -12.23 2.62
CA GLU A 283 -37.69 -12.57 2.55
C GLU A 283 -38.16 -12.94 1.13
N GLN A 284 -37.65 -12.26 0.11
CA GLN A 284 -38.15 -12.36 -1.28
C GLN A 284 -37.34 -13.33 -2.16
N ASN A 285 -36.46 -14.17 -1.56
CA ASN A 285 -35.61 -15.11 -2.31
C ASN A 285 -34.74 -14.44 -3.39
N ARG A 286 -34.25 -13.21 -3.14
CA ARG A 286 -33.30 -12.49 -4.04
C ARG A 286 -31.85 -12.89 -3.80
N LEU A 287 -31.64 -14.01 -3.14
CA LEU A 287 -30.36 -14.62 -2.84
C LEU A 287 -30.31 -16.04 -3.40
N GLU A 288 -29.18 -16.43 -3.94
CA GLU A 288 -28.92 -17.75 -4.48
C GLU A 288 -27.59 -18.29 -3.93
N LEU A 289 -27.51 -19.62 -3.79
CA LEU A 289 -26.28 -20.29 -3.39
C LEU A 289 -25.60 -20.90 -4.61
N HIS A 290 -24.29 -20.66 -4.71
CA HIS A 290 -23.41 -21.28 -5.69
C HIS A 290 -22.43 -22.19 -4.97
N GLY A 291 -21.96 -23.24 -5.62
CA GLY A 291 -20.83 -24.07 -5.18
C GLY A 291 -19.63 -23.81 -6.06
N GLN A 292 -18.47 -23.60 -5.47
CA GLN A 292 -17.21 -23.56 -6.19
C GLN A 292 -16.36 -24.78 -5.85
N LEU A 293 -15.84 -25.44 -6.88
CA LEU A 293 -15.03 -26.65 -6.74
C LEU A 293 -13.66 -26.32 -6.12
N ILE A 294 -13.29 -27.08 -5.12
CA ILE A 294 -11.96 -27.19 -4.53
C ILE A 294 -11.43 -28.58 -4.87
N ARG A 295 -10.34 -28.64 -5.62
CA ARG A 295 -9.80 -29.89 -6.15
C ARG A 295 -8.46 -30.24 -5.51
N PRO A 296 -8.22 -31.52 -5.13
CA PRO A 296 -6.88 -31.99 -4.77
C PRO A 296 -5.88 -31.69 -5.90
N ILE A 297 -4.69 -31.22 -5.55
CA ILE A 297 -3.60 -30.99 -6.51
C ILE A 297 -2.99 -32.35 -6.91
N PHE A 298 -2.88 -33.27 -5.95
CA PHE A 298 -2.39 -34.63 -6.15
C PHE A 298 -3.53 -35.62 -6.24
N GLN A 299 -3.40 -36.64 -7.06
CA GLN A 299 -4.36 -37.75 -7.15
C GLN A 299 -3.99 -38.84 -6.12
N ASP A 300 -3.98 -38.50 -4.85
CA ASP A 300 -3.74 -39.47 -3.78
C ASP A 300 -5.04 -40.18 -3.36
N GLU A 301 -4.93 -41.48 -3.07
CA GLU A 301 -6.04 -42.27 -2.51
C GLU A 301 -6.36 -41.75 -1.09
N GLY A 302 -7.41 -40.94 -0.98
CA GLY A 302 -7.89 -40.39 0.29
C GLY A 302 -8.25 -38.92 0.29
N LEU A 303 -7.83 -38.14 -0.71
CA LEU A 303 -8.26 -36.77 -0.89
C LEU A 303 -9.53 -36.72 -1.76
N SER A 304 -10.61 -36.17 -1.22
CA SER A 304 -11.87 -35.95 -1.95
C SER A 304 -12.00 -34.52 -2.42
N THR A 305 -12.78 -34.28 -3.45
CA THR A 305 -13.16 -32.91 -3.86
C THR A 305 -14.00 -32.24 -2.79
N HIS A 306 -13.87 -30.91 -2.68
CA HIS A 306 -14.69 -30.08 -1.80
C HIS A 306 -15.46 -29.07 -2.64
N HIS A 307 -16.51 -28.47 -2.05
CA HIS A 307 -17.27 -27.39 -2.65
C HIS A 307 -17.48 -26.29 -1.62
N GLU A 308 -16.97 -25.11 -1.87
CA GLU A 308 -17.29 -23.95 -1.04
C GLU A 308 -18.65 -23.37 -1.45
N ILE A 309 -19.51 -23.11 -0.46
CA ILE A 309 -20.84 -22.54 -0.66
C ILE A 309 -20.76 -21.03 -0.59
N LEU A 310 -21.00 -20.40 -1.72
CA LEU A 310 -20.89 -18.99 -1.93
C LEU A 310 -22.27 -18.34 -2.11
N LEU A 311 -22.52 -17.26 -1.37
CA LEU A 311 -23.71 -16.43 -1.55
C LEU A 311 -23.62 -15.63 -2.83
N ARG A 312 -24.73 -15.51 -3.56
CA ARG A 312 -24.91 -14.60 -4.70
C ARG A 312 -26.21 -13.82 -4.50
N ARG A 313 -26.19 -12.57 -4.91
CA ARG A 313 -27.38 -11.72 -4.96
C ARG A 313 -27.91 -11.67 -6.38
N LEU A 314 -29.23 -11.82 -6.54
CA LEU A 314 -29.90 -11.65 -7.81
C LEU A 314 -30.24 -10.16 -8.01
N ASP A 315 -29.84 -9.59 -9.14
CA ASP A 315 -30.23 -8.25 -9.54
C ASP A 315 -31.68 -8.20 -10.06
N ASP A 316 -32.14 -7.07 -10.54
CA ASP A 316 -33.52 -6.91 -11.01
C ASP A 316 -33.84 -7.73 -12.27
N GLU A 317 -32.82 -8.22 -12.97
CA GLU A 317 -32.92 -9.10 -14.16
C GLU A 317 -32.69 -10.59 -13.79
N ASP A 318 -32.65 -10.93 -12.50
CA ASP A 318 -32.37 -12.25 -11.96
C ASP A 318 -30.94 -12.77 -12.31
N ILE A 319 -29.99 -11.84 -12.57
CA ILE A 319 -28.60 -12.18 -12.84
C ILE A 319 -27.82 -12.28 -11.51
N PRO A 320 -27.13 -13.41 -11.23
CA PRO A 320 -26.35 -13.55 -10.01
C PRO A 320 -25.10 -12.67 -10.03
N SER A 321 -24.88 -11.92 -8.96
CA SER A 321 -23.71 -11.07 -8.73
C SER A 321 -23.06 -11.35 -7.39
N THR A 322 -21.78 -10.98 -7.24
CA THR A 322 -21.07 -11.06 -5.96
C THR A 322 -21.67 -10.05 -4.99
N PRO A 323 -22.12 -10.46 -3.78
CA PRO A 323 -22.86 -9.58 -2.88
C PRO A 323 -21.95 -8.71 -1.99
N TYR A 324 -20.86 -8.15 -2.52
CA TYR A 324 -19.84 -7.44 -1.74
C TYR A 324 -20.43 -6.31 -0.89
N GLU A 325 -21.14 -5.36 -1.51
CA GLU A 325 -21.77 -4.25 -0.77
C GLU A 325 -22.87 -4.71 0.19
N PHE A 326 -23.58 -5.79 -0.15
CA PHE A 326 -24.58 -6.41 0.70
C PHE A 326 -23.95 -7.01 1.95
N ILE A 327 -22.82 -7.73 1.82
CA ILE A 327 -22.08 -8.31 2.96
C ILE A 327 -21.53 -7.19 3.84
N LEU A 328 -20.86 -6.17 3.27
CA LEU A 328 -20.36 -5.01 4.02
C LEU A 328 -21.47 -4.31 4.83
N ALA A 329 -22.64 -4.13 4.22
CA ALA A 329 -23.78 -3.53 4.91
C ALA A 329 -24.30 -4.44 6.03
N ALA A 330 -24.37 -5.75 5.78
CA ALA A 330 -24.81 -6.72 6.77
C ALA A 330 -23.85 -6.80 7.97
N GLU A 331 -22.54 -6.71 7.74
CA GLU A 331 -21.52 -6.64 8.78
C GLU A 331 -21.63 -5.37 9.61
N GLN A 332 -21.67 -4.19 8.94
CA GLN A 332 -21.71 -2.90 9.62
C GLN A 332 -22.96 -2.70 10.48
N TYR A 333 -24.10 -3.26 10.05
CA TYR A 333 -25.39 -3.11 10.74
C TYR A 333 -25.83 -4.36 11.52
N GLU A 334 -24.89 -5.25 11.87
CA GLU A 334 -25.11 -6.46 12.68
C GLU A 334 -26.21 -7.39 12.14
N ARG A 335 -26.31 -7.54 10.82
CA ARG A 335 -27.28 -8.39 10.14
C ARG A 335 -26.71 -9.73 9.66
N MET A 336 -25.40 -9.95 9.82
CA MET A 336 -24.77 -11.17 9.33
C MET A 336 -25.33 -12.45 9.97
N ARG A 337 -25.72 -12.41 11.23
CA ARG A 337 -26.38 -13.59 11.87
C ARG A 337 -27.61 -14.08 11.11
N ALA A 338 -28.41 -13.15 10.58
CA ALA A 338 -29.59 -13.51 9.78
C ALA A 338 -29.19 -14.07 8.41
N VAL A 339 -28.16 -13.50 7.81
CA VAL A 339 -27.60 -13.95 6.53
C VAL A 339 -27.02 -15.36 6.66
N ASP A 340 -26.16 -15.60 7.67
CA ASP A 340 -25.54 -16.91 7.91
C ASP A 340 -26.60 -17.98 8.14
N ARG A 341 -27.62 -17.69 8.96
CA ARG A 341 -28.75 -18.60 9.18
C ARG A 341 -29.52 -18.90 7.90
N TRP A 342 -29.75 -17.88 7.06
CA TRP A 342 -30.42 -18.08 5.78
C TRP A 342 -29.58 -18.97 4.86
N VAL A 343 -28.26 -18.73 4.75
CA VAL A 343 -27.33 -19.53 3.93
C VAL A 343 -27.37 -21.00 4.38
N VAL A 344 -27.16 -21.22 5.67
CA VAL A 344 -27.17 -22.58 6.26
C VAL A 344 -28.52 -23.28 6.04
N GLN A 345 -29.63 -22.61 6.35
CA GLN A 345 -30.96 -23.17 6.15
C GLN A 345 -31.24 -23.51 4.68
N ARG A 346 -30.82 -22.64 3.76
CA ARG A 346 -31.03 -22.83 2.33
C ARG A 346 -30.19 -23.98 1.79
N PHE A 347 -28.93 -24.09 2.23
CA PHE A 347 -28.04 -25.20 1.89
C PHE A 347 -28.62 -26.55 2.32
N PHE A 348 -29.01 -26.70 3.57
CA PHE A 348 -29.60 -27.96 4.07
C PHE A 348 -30.95 -28.28 3.43
N THR A 349 -31.74 -27.28 3.07
CA THR A 349 -32.98 -27.49 2.30
C THR A 349 -32.68 -28.04 0.91
N TRP A 350 -31.70 -27.46 0.21
CA TRP A 350 -31.24 -27.96 -1.08
C TRP A 350 -30.69 -29.39 -0.94
N ALA A 351 -29.83 -29.66 0.04
CA ALA A 351 -29.25 -30.96 0.25
C ALA A 351 -30.33 -32.05 0.42
N ARG A 352 -31.35 -31.79 1.26
CA ARG A 352 -32.45 -32.72 1.48
C ARG A 352 -33.31 -33.02 0.25
N THR A 353 -33.43 -32.06 -0.62
CA THR A 353 -34.26 -32.18 -1.85
C THR A 353 -33.48 -32.79 -3.02
N THR A 354 -32.19 -32.43 -3.17
CA THR A 354 -31.41 -32.75 -4.36
C THR A 354 -30.50 -33.96 -4.17
N LEU A 355 -29.97 -34.20 -2.97
CA LEU A 355 -28.98 -35.25 -2.73
C LEU A 355 -29.56 -36.55 -2.21
N LYS A 356 -30.89 -36.61 -1.99
CA LYS A 356 -31.58 -37.76 -1.37
C LYS A 356 -31.32 -39.09 -2.07
N ASP A 357 -31.16 -39.08 -3.39
CA ASP A 357 -31.00 -40.26 -4.24
C ASP A 357 -29.60 -40.39 -4.86
N LYS A 358 -28.62 -39.54 -4.44
CA LYS A 358 -27.25 -39.58 -4.96
C LYS A 358 -26.32 -40.37 -4.05
N SER A 359 -25.28 -40.96 -4.66
CA SER A 359 -24.20 -41.59 -3.89
C SER A 359 -23.41 -40.53 -3.15
N ILE A 360 -23.34 -40.62 -1.84
CA ILE A 360 -22.60 -39.67 -0.98
C ILE A 360 -21.11 -39.68 -1.33
N ALA A 361 -20.56 -40.81 -1.76
CA ALA A 361 -19.15 -40.92 -2.14
C ALA A 361 -18.74 -40.03 -3.34
N ASP A 362 -19.71 -39.67 -4.18
CA ASP A 362 -19.46 -38.85 -5.39
C ASP A 362 -19.64 -37.35 -5.13
N LEU A 363 -20.05 -36.95 -3.92
CA LEU A 363 -20.42 -35.55 -3.65
C LEU A 363 -19.25 -34.68 -3.18
N GLY A 364 -18.23 -35.27 -2.53
CA GLY A 364 -17.19 -34.52 -1.85
C GLY A 364 -17.69 -33.80 -0.60
N ALA A 365 -16.82 -33.01 0.02
CA ALA A 365 -17.17 -32.22 1.21
C ALA A 365 -17.74 -30.86 0.82
N PHE A 366 -18.49 -30.22 1.75
CA PHE A 366 -19.04 -28.87 1.57
C PHE A 366 -18.59 -27.95 2.70
N SER A 367 -18.14 -26.76 2.38
CA SER A 367 -17.80 -25.75 3.37
C SER A 367 -18.74 -24.53 3.28
N ILE A 368 -19.05 -23.96 4.44
CA ILE A 368 -19.99 -22.85 4.60
C ILE A 368 -19.34 -21.77 5.45
N ASN A 369 -19.29 -20.55 4.92
CA ASN A 369 -18.76 -19.38 5.61
C ASN A 369 -19.67 -18.96 6.79
N LEU A 370 -19.06 -18.62 7.92
CA LEU A 370 -19.69 -18.02 9.09
C LEU A 370 -19.03 -16.69 9.42
N SER A 371 -19.84 -15.69 9.68
CA SER A 371 -19.34 -14.36 10.10
C SER A 371 -18.85 -14.34 11.54
N GLY A 372 -18.00 -13.36 11.86
CA GLY A 372 -17.57 -13.10 13.24
C GLY A 372 -18.74 -12.81 14.20
N GLN A 373 -19.84 -12.23 13.69
CA GLN A 373 -21.05 -11.97 14.49
C GLN A 373 -21.76 -13.23 14.94
N SER A 374 -21.67 -14.29 14.16
CA SER A 374 -22.27 -15.59 14.49
C SER A 374 -21.52 -16.35 15.58
N MET A 375 -20.24 -16.03 15.83
CA MET A 375 -19.47 -16.66 16.91
C MET A 375 -20.03 -16.40 18.31
N SER A 376 -20.69 -15.27 18.50
CA SER A 376 -21.32 -14.87 19.77
C SER A 376 -22.81 -15.23 19.84
N ASP A 377 -23.37 -15.96 18.86
CA ASP A 377 -24.78 -16.41 18.88
C ASP A 377 -24.95 -17.77 19.57
N GLU A 378 -25.33 -17.74 20.83
CA GLU A 378 -25.56 -18.97 21.62
C GLU A 378 -26.61 -19.90 21.01
N THR A 379 -27.49 -19.40 20.14
CA THR A 379 -28.54 -20.20 19.50
C THR A 379 -28.09 -20.84 18.18
N LEU A 380 -26.87 -20.53 17.69
CA LEU A 380 -26.35 -21.08 16.46
C LEU A 380 -26.10 -22.58 16.54
N ILE A 381 -25.48 -23.07 17.61
CA ILE A 381 -25.15 -24.50 17.75
C ILE A 381 -26.39 -25.40 17.86
N PRO A 382 -27.41 -25.08 18.67
CA PRO A 382 -28.68 -25.82 18.62
C PRO A 382 -29.31 -25.85 17.22
N PHE A 383 -29.28 -24.72 16.51
CA PHE A 383 -29.79 -24.60 15.13
C PHE A 383 -29.01 -25.49 14.14
N LEU A 384 -27.67 -25.45 14.17
CA LEU A 384 -26.84 -26.31 13.34
C LEU A 384 -27.08 -27.79 13.63
N ARG A 385 -27.14 -28.18 14.90
CA ARG A 385 -27.39 -29.56 15.33
C ARG A 385 -28.69 -30.10 14.74
N GLU A 386 -29.76 -29.33 14.79
CA GLU A 386 -31.06 -29.75 14.23
C GLU A 386 -30.95 -30.01 12.72
N LEU A 387 -30.27 -29.15 12.00
CA LEU A 387 -30.11 -29.27 10.55
C LEU A 387 -29.20 -30.43 10.15
N ILE A 388 -28.07 -30.62 10.84
CA ILE A 388 -27.08 -31.66 10.57
C ILE A 388 -27.70 -33.06 10.84
N VAL A 389 -28.39 -33.25 11.97
CA VAL A 389 -29.04 -34.54 12.30
C VAL A 389 -30.07 -34.93 11.24
N ASN A 390 -30.75 -33.96 10.63
CA ASN A 390 -31.77 -34.22 9.60
C ASN A 390 -31.18 -34.11 8.16
N SER A 391 -29.87 -34.08 8.00
CA SER A 391 -29.19 -33.96 6.70
C SER A 391 -28.91 -35.33 6.08
N PRO A 392 -28.99 -35.47 4.75
CA PRO A 392 -28.46 -36.63 4.05
C PRO A 392 -26.92 -36.64 3.97
N ILE A 393 -26.26 -35.48 4.25
CA ILE A 393 -24.81 -35.34 4.21
C ILE A 393 -24.22 -35.73 5.56
N PRO A 394 -23.24 -36.66 5.60
CA PRO A 394 -22.54 -37.00 6.84
C PRO A 394 -21.83 -35.79 7.45
N PRO A 395 -21.82 -35.64 8.79
CA PRO A 395 -21.18 -34.48 9.44
C PRO A 395 -19.71 -34.30 9.05
N GLU A 396 -18.96 -35.37 8.85
CA GLU A 396 -17.54 -35.34 8.42
C GLU A 396 -17.31 -34.77 7.03
N MET A 397 -18.35 -34.65 6.20
CA MET A 397 -18.33 -34.00 4.89
C MET A 397 -18.82 -32.54 4.94
N LEU A 398 -19.10 -32.03 6.12
CA LEU A 398 -19.51 -30.65 6.35
C LEU A 398 -18.38 -29.91 7.05
N ALA A 399 -18.03 -28.75 6.52
CA ALA A 399 -17.07 -27.82 7.11
C ALA A 399 -17.72 -26.45 7.32
N PHE A 400 -17.24 -25.73 8.33
CA PHE A 400 -17.58 -24.32 8.54
C PHE A 400 -16.29 -23.50 8.49
N GLU A 401 -16.36 -22.33 7.88
CA GLU A 401 -15.21 -21.44 7.66
C GLU A 401 -15.38 -20.13 8.43
N ILE A 402 -14.31 -19.62 9.01
CA ILE A 402 -14.22 -18.25 9.51
C ILE A 402 -12.90 -17.64 9.02
N THR A 403 -12.91 -16.32 8.81
CA THR A 403 -11.69 -15.59 8.43
C THR A 403 -10.74 -15.47 9.62
N GLU A 404 -9.44 -15.37 9.33
CA GLU A 404 -8.39 -15.12 10.32
C GLU A 404 -8.72 -13.90 11.19
N THR A 405 -9.13 -12.79 10.55
CA THR A 405 -9.46 -11.53 11.24
C THR A 405 -10.61 -11.69 12.22
N ALA A 406 -11.65 -12.41 11.84
CA ALA A 406 -12.79 -12.70 12.73
C ALA A 406 -12.35 -13.54 13.94
N MET A 407 -11.53 -14.56 13.73
CA MET A 407 -10.99 -15.40 14.79
C MET A 407 -10.17 -14.59 15.81
N VAL A 408 -9.22 -13.77 15.33
CA VAL A 408 -8.34 -12.98 16.19
C VAL A 408 -9.09 -11.92 16.99
N SER A 409 -10.15 -11.36 16.43
CA SER A 409 -10.98 -10.36 17.12
C SER A 409 -11.73 -10.91 18.35
N GLN A 410 -11.99 -12.23 18.40
CA GLN A 410 -12.83 -12.88 19.42
C GLN A 410 -12.33 -14.30 19.77
N LEU A 411 -11.07 -14.45 20.16
CA LEU A 411 -10.38 -15.74 20.35
C LEU A 411 -11.14 -16.78 21.18
N ASP A 412 -11.67 -16.38 22.35
CA ASP A 412 -12.38 -17.32 23.24
C ASP A 412 -13.70 -17.81 22.64
N GLN A 413 -14.41 -16.94 21.91
CA GLN A 413 -15.69 -17.30 21.28
C GLN A 413 -15.44 -18.18 20.05
N ALA A 414 -14.42 -17.85 19.24
CA ALA A 414 -14.00 -18.67 18.11
C ALA A 414 -13.63 -20.09 18.56
N ARG A 415 -12.82 -20.24 19.62
CA ARG A 415 -12.43 -21.53 20.16
C ARG A 415 -13.65 -22.36 20.58
N ARG A 416 -14.56 -21.76 21.35
CA ARG A 416 -15.78 -22.45 21.80
C ARG A 416 -16.65 -22.89 20.64
N LEU A 417 -16.83 -22.03 19.64
CA LEU A 417 -17.60 -22.35 18.44
C LEU A 417 -16.99 -23.54 17.69
N MET A 418 -15.67 -23.49 17.44
CA MET A 418 -14.94 -24.57 16.76
C MET A 418 -15.08 -25.90 17.50
N GLU A 419 -14.86 -25.92 18.83
CA GLU A 419 -15.01 -27.12 19.66
C GLU A 419 -16.43 -27.69 19.60
N GLN A 420 -17.45 -26.84 19.62
CA GLN A 420 -18.84 -27.25 19.53
C GLN A 420 -19.23 -27.80 18.16
N ILE A 421 -18.73 -27.18 17.07
CA ILE A 421 -18.95 -27.67 15.70
C ILE A 421 -18.23 -29.01 15.49
N LYS A 422 -17.01 -29.14 15.98
CA LYS A 422 -16.28 -30.43 15.92
C LYS A 422 -16.95 -31.53 16.75
N ALA A 423 -17.57 -31.19 17.87
CA ALA A 423 -18.36 -32.13 18.64
C ALA A 423 -19.63 -32.63 17.90
N LEU A 424 -20.08 -31.93 16.87
CA LEU A 424 -21.12 -32.39 15.94
C LEU A 424 -20.59 -33.34 14.86
N GLY A 425 -19.27 -33.55 14.77
CA GLY A 425 -18.58 -34.33 13.75
C GLY A 425 -18.17 -33.58 12.51
N CYS A 426 -18.37 -32.24 12.45
CA CYS A 426 -18.02 -31.40 11.31
C CYS A 426 -16.56 -30.95 11.35
N GLN A 427 -16.04 -30.53 10.20
CA GLN A 427 -14.72 -29.92 10.05
C GLN A 427 -14.78 -28.40 10.26
N PHE A 428 -13.62 -27.81 10.51
CA PHE A 428 -13.49 -26.36 10.64
C PHE A 428 -12.31 -25.82 9.81
N TYR A 429 -12.58 -24.83 8.96
CA TYR A 429 -11.59 -24.22 8.07
C TYR A 429 -11.28 -22.79 8.52
N LEU A 430 -10.03 -22.42 8.43
CA LEU A 430 -9.55 -21.05 8.66
C LEU A 430 -9.27 -20.37 7.33
N ASP A 431 -10.03 -19.31 7.06
CA ASP A 431 -10.03 -18.59 5.80
C ASP A 431 -9.16 -17.33 5.82
N ASP A 432 -8.71 -16.84 4.65
CA ASP A 432 -7.88 -15.64 4.43
C ASP A 432 -6.56 -15.69 5.22
N PHE A 433 -5.97 -16.87 5.43
CA PHE A 433 -4.78 -16.99 6.28
C PHE A 433 -3.55 -16.32 5.68
N GLY A 434 -2.87 -15.52 6.53
CA GLY A 434 -1.66 -14.78 6.21
C GLY A 434 -1.91 -13.32 5.85
N SER A 435 -3.15 -12.90 5.57
CA SER A 435 -3.51 -11.50 5.31
C SER A 435 -3.63 -10.67 6.59
N GLY A 436 -3.75 -11.33 7.75
CA GLY A 436 -4.02 -10.72 9.05
C GLY A 436 -2.84 -10.80 10.03
N TYR A 437 -3.16 -10.63 11.32
CA TYR A 437 -2.20 -10.59 12.43
C TYR A 437 -2.00 -11.95 13.13
N ALA A 438 -2.56 -13.05 12.62
CA ALA A 438 -2.43 -14.31 13.29
C ALA A 438 -0.98 -14.81 13.26
N SER A 439 -0.45 -15.02 14.45
CA SER A 439 0.81 -15.72 14.62
C SER A 439 0.54 -17.22 14.44
N TYR A 440 1.49 -17.97 13.91
CA TYR A 440 1.45 -19.45 13.88
C TYR A 440 1.12 -20.09 15.25
N SER A 441 1.27 -19.35 16.37
CA SER A 441 0.87 -19.79 17.69
C SER A 441 -0.62 -20.07 17.80
N TYR A 442 -1.46 -19.25 17.16
CA TYR A 442 -2.92 -19.47 17.16
C TYR A 442 -3.30 -20.71 16.37
N LEU A 443 -2.65 -20.97 15.24
CA LEU A 443 -2.89 -22.16 14.43
C LEU A 443 -2.65 -23.45 15.23
N LYS A 444 -1.70 -23.44 16.18
CA LYS A 444 -1.41 -24.54 17.09
C LYS A 444 -2.51 -24.75 18.14
N GLU A 445 -3.11 -23.67 18.62
CA GLU A 445 -4.06 -23.70 19.73
C GLU A 445 -5.49 -23.99 19.30
N PHE A 446 -5.84 -23.70 18.04
CA PHE A 446 -7.20 -23.86 17.54
C PHE A 446 -7.43 -25.20 16.83
N PRO A 447 -8.61 -25.83 17.04
CA PRO A 447 -8.93 -27.13 16.46
C PRO A 447 -9.38 -27.04 14.99
N VAL A 448 -8.60 -26.31 14.18
CA VAL A 448 -8.79 -26.13 12.74
C VAL A 448 -8.30 -27.38 12.00
N ASP A 449 -9.01 -27.81 10.97
CA ASP A 449 -8.65 -28.97 10.13
C ASP A 449 -7.92 -28.52 8.85
N VAL A 450 -8.33 -27.41 8.27
CA VAL A 450 -7.83 -26.90 7.00
C VAL A 450 -7.52 -25.40 7.12
N VAL A 451 -6.46 -24.97 6.44
CA VAL A 451 -6.04 -23.57 6.32
C VAL A 451 -6.16 -23.17 4.85
N LYS A 452 -6.92 -22.10 4.56
CA LYS A 452 -7.02 -21.52 3.22
C LYS A 452 -6.05 -20.34 3.10
N ILE A 453 -5.10 -20.42 2.18
CA ILE A 453 -4.11 -19.35 1.94
C ILE A 453 -4.76 -18.27 1.09
N ASP A 454 -4.75 -17.03 1.60
CA ASP A 454 -5.29 -15.86 0.92
C ASP A 454 -4.68 -15.69 -0.49
N GLY A 455 -5.52 -15.32 -1.43
CA GLY A 455 -5.16 -15.05 -2.81
C GLY A 455 -4.05 -14.03 -3.02
N ILE A 456 -3.79 -13.13 -2.07
CA ILE A 456 -2.70 -12.15 -2.17
C ILE A 456 -1.32 -12.81 -2.30
N PHE A 457 -1.14 -14.00 -1.73
CA PHE A 457 0.11 -14.78 -1.82
C PHE A 457 0.10 -15.77 -2.99
N VAL A 458 -1.08 -16.14 -3.46
CA VAL A 458 -1.23 -17.17 -4.49
C VAL A 458 -1.17 -16.60 -5.91
N LYS A 459 -1.72 -15.40 -6.14
CA LYS A 459 -1.82 -14.79 -7.47
C LYS A 459 -0.50 -14.66 -8.21
N ASP A 460 0.58 -14.36 -7.48
CA ASP A 460 1.91 -14.10 -8.04
C ASP A 460 2.95 -15.17 -7.62
N VAL A 461 2.50 -16.34 -7.13
CA VAL A 461 3.38 -17.39 -6.59
C VAL A 461 4.33 -18.00 -7.64
N ASP A 462 3.98 -17.92 -8.91
CA ASP A 462 4.79 -18.36 -10.05
C ASP A 462 5.89 -17.35 -10.45
N THR A 463 5.72 -16.07 -10.13
CA THR A 463 6.61 -14.98 -10.53
C THR A 463 7.31 -14.28 -9.38
N ASP A 464 6.72 -14.23 -8.17
CA ASP A 464 7.28 -13.58 -7.00
C ASP A 464 7.87 -14.58 -5.99
N LEU A 465 9.18 -14.44 -5.73
CA LEU A 465 9.91 -15.30 -4.77
C LEU A 465 9.44 -15.11 -3.32
N ALA A 466 8.96 -13.92 -2.94
CA ALA A 466 8.47 -13.67 -1.60
C ALA A 466 7.13 -14.38 -1.37
N SER A 467 6.19 -14.26 -2.30
CA SER A 467 4.92 -14.99 -2.31
C SER A 467 5.14 -16.51 -2.26
N ARG A 468 6.08 -17.01 -3.07
CA ARG A 468 6.47 -18.43 -3.06
C ARG A 468 7.01 -18.90 -1.70
N ALA A 469 7.87 -18.08 -1.06
CA ALA A 469 8.40 -18.38 0.27
C ALA A 469 7.30 -18.37 1.36
N MET A 470 6.33 -17.46 1.27
CA MET A 470 5.20 -17.39 2.19
C MET A 470 4.30 -18.60 2.06
N VAL A 471 3.86 -18.95 0.84
CA VAL A 471 3.03 -20.15 0.60
C VAL A 471 3.73 -21.39 1.12
N LYS A 472 5.04 -21.55 0.82
CA LYS A 472 5.84 -22.68 1.31
C LYS A 472 5.85 -22.74 2.84
N SER A 473 6.12 -21.62 3.50
CA SER A 473 6.19 -21.56 4.97
C SER A 473 4.85 -21.91 5.61
N ILE A 474 3.74 -21.40 5.08
CA ILE A 474 2.39 -21.70 5.57
C ILE A 474 2.10 -23.19 5.42
N THR A 475 2.38 -23.78 4.26
CA THR A 475 2.16 -25.20 3.96
C THR A 475 2.96 -26.10 4.90
N GLU A 476 4.26 -25.86 5.04
CA GLU A 476 5.12 -26.66 5.92
C GLU A 476 4.65 -26.60 7.40
N VAL A 477 4.30 -25.40 7.88
CA VAL A 477 3.82 -25.24 9.26
C VAL A 477 2.47 -25.91 9.47
N ALA A 478 1.53 -25.78 8.54
CA ALA A 478 0.22 -26.42 8.61
C ALA A 478 0.34 -27.96 8.64
N HIS A 479 1.17 -28.54 7.76
CA HIS A 479 1.43 -29.98 7.70
C HIS A 479 2.07 -30.50 9.00
N HIS A 480 3.01 -29.77 9.59
CA HIS A 480 3.59 -30.14 10.89
C HIS A 480 2.57 -30.12 12.03
N MET A 481 1.46 -29.42 11.86
CA MET A 481 0.34 -29.39 12.80
C MET A 481 -0.80 -30.34 12.39
N ASN A 482 -0.57 -31.25 11.44
CA ASN A 482 -1.56 -32.17 10.86
C ASN A 482 -2.81 -31.45 10.32
N LYS A 483 -2.61 -30.32 9.63
CA LYS A 483 -3.67 -29.57 8.97
C LYS A 483 -3.45 -29.61 7.47
N GLN A 484 -4.54 -29.65 6.70
CA GLN A 484 -4.50 -29.57 5.24
C GLN A 484 -4.49 -28.11 4.79
N VAL A 485 -4.06 -27.87 3.55
CA VAL A 485 -3.91 -26.53 2.99
C VAL A 485 -4.65 -26.41 1.66
N ILE A 486 -5.47 -25.36 1.54
CA ILE A 486 -6.12 -24.95 0.29
C ILE A 486 -5.45 -23.66 -0.18
N ALA A 487 -5.04 -23.56 -1.43
CA ALA A 487 -4.63 -22.31 -2.06
C ALA A 487 -5.80 -21.72 -2.84
N GLU A 488 -6.12 -20.45 -2.54
CA GLU A 488 -7.19 -19.71 -3.20
C GLU A 488 -6.72 -18.92 -4.42
N TYR A 489 -7.66 -18.42 -5.23
CA TYR A 489 -7.37 -17.58 -6.42
C TYR A 489 -6.41 -18.20 -7.42
N VAL A 490 -6.45 -19.50 -7.61
CA VAL A 490 -5.66 -20.20 -8.65
C VAL A 490 -6.25 -19.89 -10.03
N GLU A 491 -5.61 -18.97 -10.76
CA GLU A 491 -6.12 -18.45 -12.04
C GLU A 491 -5.42 -19.06 -13.27
N SER A 492 -4.28 -19.76 -13.08
CA SER A 492 -3.51 -20.34 -14.18
C SER A 492 -2.92 -21.70 -13.85
N GLU A 493 -2.63 -22.49 -14.90
CA GLU A 493 -1.90 -23.75 -14.78
C GLU A 493 -0.45 -23.55 -14.27
N ALA A 494 0.16 -22.39 -14.53
CA ALA A 494 1.49 -22.06 -14.03
C ALA A 494 1.49 -21.97 -12.49
N ILE A 495 0.51 -21.25 -11.93
CA ILE A 495 0.28 -21.18 -10.48
C ILE A 495 0.04 -22.57 -9.91
N LEU A 496 -0.86 -23.36 -10.54
CA LEU A 496 -1.18 -24.72 -10.08
C LEU A 496 0.05 -25.63 -10.02
N ASN A 497 0.93 -25.57 -11.00
CA ASN A 497 2.16 -26.34 -11.03
C ASN A 497 3.10 -25.97 -9.88
N VAL A 498 3.27 -24.65 -9.61
CA VAL A 498 4.10 -24.16 -8.51
C VAL A 498 3.53 -24.61 -7.17
N LEU A 499 2.19 -24.55 -6.98
CA LEU A 499 1.54 -25.03 -5.77
C LEU A 499 1.78 -26.54 -5.54
N GLY A 500 1.82 -27.33 -6.62
CA GLY A 500 2.21 -28.72 -6.57
C GLY A 500 3.66 -28.92 -6.11
N GLU A 501 4.61 -28.11 -6.60
CA GLU A 501 6.01 -28.13 -6.12
C GLU A 501 6.15 -27.74 -4.65
N LEU A 502 5.21 -26.92 -4.13
CA LEU A 502 5.17 -26.48 -2.75
C LEU A 502 4.34 -27.40 -1.83
N GLU A 503 3.91 -28.56 -2.36
CA GLU A 503 3.17 -29.60 -1.63
C GLU A 503 1.84 -29.11 -1.02
N VAL A 504 1.17 -28.13 -1.66
CA VAL A 504 -0.16 -27.69 -1.26
C VAL A 504 -1.19 -28.78 -1.59
N ASP A 505 -2.11 -29.07 -0.68
CA ASP A 505 -3.03 -30.20 -0.81
C ASP A 505 -4.13 -29.95 -1.84
N TYR A 506 -4.74 -28.75 -1.80
CA TYR A 506 -5.89 -28.39 -2.63
C TYR A 506 -5.73 -27.04 -3.31
N ALA A 507 -6.43 -26.87 -4.41
CA ALA A 507 -6.50 -25.63 -5.17
C ALA A 507 -7.95 -25.20 -5.41
N GLN A 508 -8.21 -23.90 -5.29
CA GLN A 508 -9.47 -23.25 -5.59
C GLN A 508 -9.21 -21.99 -6.45
N GLY A 509 -9.98 -21.80 -7.48
CA GLY A 509 -9.87 -20.61 -8.36
C GLY A 509 -10.48 -20.86 -9.72
N TYR A 510 -10.42 -19.87 -10.59
CA TYR A 510 -11.05 -19.95 -11.91
C TYR A 510 -10.37 -20.96 -12.85
N CYS A 511 -9.12 -21.30 -12.62
CA CYS A 511 -8.45 -22.39 -13.32
C CYS A 511 -9.04 -23.77 -12.94
N ILE A 512 -9.57 -23.92 -11.72
CA ILE A 512 -10.17 -25.15 -11.22
C ILE A 512 -11.65 -25.22 -11.61
N GLY A 513 -12.40 -24.14 -11.38
CA GLY A 513 -13.81 -24.02 -11.71
C GLY A 513 -14.45 -22.71 -11.27
N TYR A 514 -15.43 -22.27 -12.05
CA TYR A 514 -16.24 -21.12 -11.71
C TYR A 514 -17.32 -21.49 -10.71
N PRO A 515 -17.71 -20.56 -9.79
CA PRO A 515 -18.87 -20.78 -8.94
C PRO A 515 -20.11 -21.05 -9.77
N THR A 516 -20.76 -22.18 -9.53
CA THR A 516 -21.94 -22.64 -10.28
C THR A 516 -23.15 -22.75 -9.33
N ALA A 517 -24.35 -22.35 -9.78
CA ALA A 517 -25.57 -22.46 -8.98
C ALA A 517 -25.75 -23.89 -8.45
N LEU A 518 -26.07 -24.04 -7.15
CA LEU A 518 -26.20 -25.35 -6.51
C LEU A 518 -27.12 -26.32 -7.26
N ASN A 519 -28.20 -25.80 -7.84
CA ASN A 519 -29.15 -26.60 -8.62
C ASN A 519 -28.53 -27.21 -9.91
N LYS A 520 -27.39 -26.68 -10.36
CA LYS A 520 -26.67 -27.14 -11.55
C LYS A 520 -25.43 -27.97 -11.24
N LEU A 521 -24.98 -27.94 -9.99
CA LEU A 521 -23.68 -28.53 -9.56
C LEU A 521 -23.55 -30.03 -9.87
N PHE A 522 -24.64 -30.77 -9.88
CA PHE A 522 -24.69 -32.24 -10.07
C PHE A 522 -25.66 -32.67 -11.19
N LEU A 523 -25.90 -31.82 -12.16
CA LEU A 523 -26.81 -32.14 -13.30
C LEU A 523 -26.14 -32.85 -14.48
N ASN A 524 -24.82 -33.17 -14.37
CA ASN A 524 -24.08 -33.94 -15.41
C ASN A 524 -23.99 -35.40 -15.04
#